data_459d63c66fac456d234dae5fe4e489c3
#
_entry.id   459d63c66fac456d234dae5fe4e489c3
#
_cell.length_a   1.000
_cell.length_b   1.000
_cell.length_c   1.000
_cell.angle_alpha   90.00
_cell.angle_beta   90.00
_cell.angle_gamma   90.00
#
_symmetry.space_group_name_H-M   'P 1'
#
loop_
_entity.id
_entity.type
_entity.pdbx_description
1 polymer ?
#
loop_
_entity_poly.entity_id
_entity_poly.type
_entity_poly.pdbx_seq_one_letter_code
_entity_poly.pdbx_strand_id
1 'polypeptide(L)'
;MLQKEENFYNIDDQDGGIFRELGEGLSTRIFPGQQAMVSVVRVAPNAKGAIHSHEQEQWGYLISGSAIRIQGGEEIEVGPGDFWCSPGHVEHGIIGGPDGAVILDVFAPPRPEYLKAGKGFGV
;
A
#
# COMPACT_ATOMS: atom_id res chain seq x y z
N MET A 1 7.05 24.90 -14.87
CA MET A 1 6.51 23.58 -15.20
C MET A 1 7.48 22.50 -14.75
N LEU A 2 6.95 21.44 -14.15
CA LEU A 2 7.78 20.32 -13.71
C LEU A 2 8.25 19.51 -14.89
N GLN A 3 9.46 18.98 -14.80
CA GLN A 3 9.94 18.01 -15.77
C GLN A 3 9.23 16.69 -15.52
N LYS A 4 9.06 15.90 -16.58
CA LYS A 4 8.38 14.61 -16.44
C LYS A 4 9.12 13.66 -15.50
N GLU A 5 10.44 13.71 -15.50
CA GLU A 5 11.27 12.90 -14.62
C GLU A 5 11.25 13.33 -13.16
N GLU A 6 10.66 14.52 -12.86
CA GLU A 6 10.50 15.01 -11.50
C GLU A 6 9.03 14.90 -11.11
N ASN A 7 8.72 14.20 -10.04
CA ASN A 7 7.35 14.08 -9.49
C ASN A 7 6.35 13.40 -10.42
N PHE A 8 6.81 12.71 -11.45
CA PHE A 8 5.97 11.94 -12.35
C PHE A 8 6.40 10.48 -12.30
N TYR A 9 5.47 9.59 -12.03
CA TYR A 9 5.74 8.18 -11.81
C TYR A 9 4.75 7.33 -12.59
N ASN A 10 5.10 6.06 -12.77
CA ASN A 10 4.20 5.11 -13.42
C ASN A 10 4.05 3.90 -12.51
N ILE A 11 2.82 3.43 -12.35
CA ILE A 11 2.51 2.31 -11.45
C ILE A 11 3.23 1.01 -11.87
N ASP A 12 3.55 0.87 -13.14
CA ASP A 12 4.20 -0.33 -13.66
C ASP A 12 5.72 -0.27 -13.57
N ASP A 13 6.28 0.87 -13.18
CA ASP A 13 7.71 1.01 -13.01
C ASP A 13 8.14 0.28 -11.73
N GLN A 14 8.91 -0.78 -11.89
CA GLN A 14 9.36 -1.60 -10.78
C GLN A 14 10.78 -1.27 -10.32
N ASP A 15 11.36 -0.20 -10.83
CA ASP A 15 12.70 0.24 -10.45
C ASP A 15 12.69 1.54 -9.65
N GLY A 16 11.57 2.24 -9.61
CA GLY A 16 11.47 3.54 -8.95
C GLY A 16 11.06 3.46 -7.49
N GLY A 17 11.25 4.58 -6.78
CA GLY A 17 10.83 4.70 -5.40
C GLY A 17 11.69 3.95 -4.40
N ILE A 18 11.21 3.90 -3.17
CA ILE A 18 11.87 3.20 -2.08
C ILE A 18 11.24 1.81 -1.99
N PHE A 19 12.05 0.78 -2.22
CA PHE A 19 11.55 -0.60 -2.16
C PHE A 19 11.49 -1.09 -0.71
N ARG A 20 10.40 -1.77 -0.39
CA ARG A 20 10.24 -2.40 0.92
C ARG A 20 9.49 -3.72 0.78
N GLU A 21 10.02 -4.77 1.39
CA GLU A 21 9.34 -6.05 1.47
C GLU A 21 8.46 -6.02 2.73
N LEU A 22 7.15 -6.12 2.55
CA LEU A 22 6.20 -6.00 3.66
C LEU A 22 5.94 -7.34 4.36
N GLY A 23 6.15 -8.43 3.65
CA GLY A 23 5.96 -9.77 4.13
C GLY A 23 6.15 -10.72 2.97
N GLU A 24 5.97 -12.02 3.22
CA GLU A 24 6.08 -13.01 2.14
C GLU A 24 4.98 -12.76 1.11
N GLY A 25 5.40 -12.47 -0.13
CA GLY A 25 4.48 -12.17 -1.21
C GLY A 25 3.89 -10.76 -1.19
N LEU A 26 4.35 -9.89 -0.28
CA LEU A 26 3.93 -8.49 -0.24
C LEU A 26 5.14 -7.58 -0.37
N SER A 27 5.08 -6.66 -1.33
CA SER A 27 6.13 -5.66 -1.49
C SER A 27 5.52 -4.32 -1.87
N THR A 28 6.28 -3.27 -1.70
CA THR A 28 5.85 -1.94 -2.08
C THR A 28 7.01 -1.12 -2.62
N ARG A 29 6.63 -0.16 -3.46
CA ARG A 29 7.51 0.93 -3.87
C ARG A 29 6.86 2.23 -3.40
N ILE A 30 7.64 3.03 -2.69
CA ILE A 30 7.15 4.18 -1.95
C ILE A 30 7.68 5.46 -2.58
N PHE A 31 6.78 6.41 -2.77
CA PHE A 31 7.09 7.71 -3.36
C PHE A 31 6.64 8.79 -2.37
N PRO A 32 7.56 9.31 -1.54
CA PRO A 32 7.17 10.23 -0.49
C PRO A 32 7.04 11.67 -1.00
N GLY A 33 5.97 12.33 -0.60
CA GLY A 33 5.81 13.76 -0.70
C GLY A 33 6.04 14.41 0.66
N GLN A 34 5.80 15.70 0.76
CA GLN A 34 5.96 16.42 2.03
C GLN A 34 4.79 16.20 2.97
N GLN A 35 3.57 16.16 2.44
CA GLN A 35 2.36 16.05 3.26
C GLN A 35 1.64 14.72 3.10
N ALA A 36 2.06 13.92 2.14
CA ALA A 36 1.50 12.60 1.90
C ALA A 36 2.55 11.75 1.20
N MET A 37 2.34 10.44 1.19
CA MET A 37 3.19 9.54 0.42
C MET A 37 2.33 8.51 -0.28
N VAL A 38 2.81 8.05 -1.42
CA VAL A 38 2.16 7.01 -2.21
C VAL A 38 2.95 5.71 -2.06
N SER A 39 2.25 4.62 -1.91
CA SER A 39 2.83 3.29 -1.78
C SER A 39 2.14 2.39 -2.80
N VAL A 40 2.89 1.89 -3.77
CA VAL A 40 2.38 0.94 -4.76
C VAL A 40 2.64 -0.46 -4.24
N VAL A 41 1.58 -1.10 -3.77
CA VAL A 41 1.67 -2.42 -3.12
C VAL A 41 1.35 -3.51 -4.12
N ARG A 42 2.20 -4.53 -4.15
CA ARG A 42 1.97 -5.73 -4.93
C ARG A 42 1.79 -6.91 -4.00
N VAL A 43 0.64 -7.57 -4.15
CA VAL A 43 0.25 -8.71 -3.31
C VAL A 43 0.22 -9.94 -4.20
N ALA A 44 1.06 -10.92 -3.89
CA ALA A 44 1.06 -12.19 -4.62
C ALA A 44 -0.24 -12.97 -4.35
N PRO A 45 -0.61 -13.92 -5.22
CA PRO A 45 -1.81 -14.73 -4.98
C PRO A 45 -1.80 -15.34 -3.58
N ASN A 46 -2.92 -15.16 -2.87
CA ASN A 46 -3.17 -15.70 -1.55
C ASN A 46 -2.19 -15.23 -0.45
N ALA A 47 -1.35 -14.25 -0.72
CA ALA A 47 -0.42 -13.71 0.28
C ALA A 47 -1.20 -12.94 1.34
N LYS A 48 -0.72 -13.00 2.58
CA LYS A 48 -1.36 -12.35 3.73
C LYS A 48 -0.41 -11.33 4.32
N GLY A 49 -0.87 -10.10 4.46
CA GLY A 49 -0.17 -9.10 5.23
C GLY A 49 -0.54 -9.19 6.71
N ALA A 50 0.42 -8.90 7.58
CA ALA A 50 0.15 -8.86 9.01
C ALA A 50 -0.84 -7.74 9.33
N ILE A 51 -1.76 -8.01 10.25
CA ILE A 51 -2.67 -6.98 10.75
C ILE A 51 -1.86 -6.01 11.60
N HIS A 52 -2.01 -4.73 11.33
CA HIS A 52 -1.26 -3.68 12.01
C HIS A 52 -2.06 -2.39 12.03
N SER A 53 -1.57 -1.40 12.77
CA SER A 53 -2.16 -0.07 12.80
C SER A 53 -1.06 0.98 12.90
N HIS A 54 -1.40 2.21 12.57
CA HIS A 54 -0.50 3.35 12.67
C HIS A 54 -1.34 4.63 12.77
N GLU A 55 -0.69 5.71 13.17
CA GLU A 55 -1.40 6.98 13.39
C GLU A 55 -1.83 7.67 12.09
N GLN A 56 -1.12 7.42 11.00
CA GLN A 56 -1.41 8.07 9.72
C GLN A 56 -2.73 7.56 9.14
N GLU A 57 -3.48 8.46 8.52
CA GLU A 57 -4.62 8.09 7.70
C GLU A 57 -4.12 7.39 6.44
N GLN A 58 -4.80 6.35 6.03
CA GLN A 58 -4.43 5.59 4.84
C GLN A 58 -5.63 5.42 3.93
N TRP A 59 -5.46 5.80 2.67
CA TRP A 59 -6.42 5.49 1.61
C TRP A 59 -5.83 4.41 0.73
N GLY A 60 -6.66 3.46 0.31
CA GLY A 60 -6.25 2.41 -0.61
C GLY A 60 -7.18 2.35 -1.80
N TYR A 61 -6.61 2.07 -2.96
CA TYR A 61 -7.36 1.91 -4.21
C TYR A 61 -6.86 0.64 -4.91
N LEU A 62 -7.77 -0.31 -5.14
CA LEU A 62 -7.41 -1.55 -5.81
C LEU A 62 -7.42 -1.33 -7.33
N ILE A 63 -6.26 -1.48 -7.94
CA ILE A 63 -6.07 -1.21 -9.36
C ILE A 63 -6.36 -2.44 -10.20
N SER A 64 -5.81 -3.59 -9.80
CA SER A 64 -5.99 -4.84 -10.53
C SER A 64 -5.95 -6.02 -9.60
N GLY A 65 -6.55 -7.12 -10.04
CA GLY A 65 -6.64 -8.33 -9.24
C GLY A 65 -7.80 -8.30 -8.27
N SER A 66 -7.65 -8.99 -7.15
CA SER A 66 -8.67 -9.04 -6.11
C SER A 66 -8.03 -9.27 -4.75
N ALA A 67 -8.74 -8.89 -3.69
CA ALA A 67 -8.22 -9.04 -2.35
C ALA A 67 -9.35 -9.06 -1.33
N ILE A 68 -9.00 -9.42 -0.10
CA ILE A 68 -9.85 -9.22 1.07
C ILE A 68 -9.19 -8.16 1.91
N ARG A 69 -9.87 -7.03 2.12
CA ARG A 69 -9.43 -6.00 3.04
C ARG A 69 -9.94 -6.34 4.43
N ILE A 70 -9.03 -6.39 5.39
CA ILE A 70 -9.38 -6.55 6.80
C ILE A 70 -9.27 -5.19 7.44
N GLN A 71 -10.33 -4.72 8.08
CA GLN A 71 -10.34 -3.40 8.70
C GLN A 71 -11.30 -3.37 9.88
N GLY A 72 -10.77 -3.01 11.06
CA GLY A 72 -11.57 -2.97 12.26
C GLY A 72 -12.22 -4.29 12.61
N GLY A 73 -11.57 -5.40 12.29
CA GLY A 73 -12.08 -6.74 12.55
C GLY A 73 -13.05 -7.28 11.49
N GLU A 74 -13.39 -6.49 10.48
CA GLU A 74 -14.26 -6.93 9.39
C GLU A 74 -13.45 -7.34 8.16
N GLU A 75 -13.97 -8.32 7.41
CA GLU A 75 -13.36 -8.78 6.16
C GLU A 75 -14.26 -8.35 5.01
N ILE A 76 -13.71 -7.62 4.07
CA ILE A 76 -14.45 -7.06 2.94
C ILE A 76 -13.76 -7.46 1.65
N GLU A 77 -14.49 -8.15 0.76
CA GLU A 77 -13.98 -8.45 -0.57
C GLU A 77 -13.91 -7.19 -1.40
N VAL A 78 -12.76 -6.97 -2.04
CA VAL A 78 -12.53 -5.79 -2.89
C VAL A 78 -12.01 -6.21 -4.25
N GLY A 79 -12.39 -5.47 -5.27
CA GLY A 79 -11.99 -5.68 -6.64
C GLY A 79 -11.61 -4.36 -7.32
N PRO A 80 -11.25 -4.41 -8.61
CA PRO A 80 -10.79 -3.22 -9.32
C PRO A 80 -11.79 -2.07 -9.24
N GLY A 81 -11.29 -0.90 -8.87
CA GLY A 81 -12.11 0.29 -8.72
C GLY A 81 -12.59 0.54 -7.29
N ASP A 82 -12.53 -0.46 -6.42
CA ASP A 82 -12.88 -0.24 -5.02
C ASP A 82 -11.78 0.55 -4.33
N PHE A 83 -12.17 1.46 -3.45
CA PHE A 83 -11.22 2.18 -2.62
C PHE A 83 -11.81 2.39 -1.22
N TRP A 84 -10.93 2.63 -0.27
CA TRP A 84 -11.29 2.70 1.14
C TRP A 84 -10.43 3.67 1.92
N CYS A 85 -10.93 4.10 3.07
CA CYS A 85 -10.17 4.88 4.02
C CYS A 85 -9.98 4.06 5.30
N SER A 86 -8.75 3.98 5.77
CA SER A 86 -8.41 3.41 7.06
C SER A 86 -8.02 4.56 7.98
N PRO A 87 -8.91 4.97 8.90
CA PRO A 87 -8.57 6.03 9.84
C PRO A 87 -7.37 5.67 10.69
N GLY A 88 -6.71 6.68 11.24
CA GLY A 88 -5.58 6.45 12.14
C GLY A 88 -5.94 5.51 13.28
N HIS A 89 -5.00 4.65 13.63
CA HIS A 89 -5.09 3.65 14.72
C HIS A 89 -6.09 2.51 14.51
N VAL A 90 -6.83 2.48 13.40
CA VAL A 90 -7.70 1.34 13.10
C VAL A 90 -6.85 0.20 12.54
N GLU A 91 -6.99 -0.98 13.15
CA GLU A 91 -6.28 -2.16 12.67
C GLU A 91 -6.73 -2.57 11.27
N HIS A 92 -5.79 -2.92 10.43
CA HIS A 92 -6.08 -3.32 9.06
C HIS A 92 -5.03 -4.30 8.51
N GLY A 93 -5.42 -4.99 7.48
CA GLY A 93 -4.57 -5.92 6.76
C GLY A 93 -5.16 -6.23 5.39
N ILE A 94 -4.45 -7.05 4.63
CA ILE A 94 -4.86 -7.42 3.28
C ILE A 94 -4.52 -8.88 3.02
N ILE A 95 -5.39 -9.58 2.31
CA ILE A 95 -5.15 -10.92 1.82
C ILE A 95 -5.35 -10.89 0.31
N GLY A 96 -4.34 -11.30 -0.46
CA GLY A 96 -4.47 -11.36 -1.90
C GLY A 96 -5.47 -12.42 -2.34
N GLY A 97 -6.23 -12.12 -3.37
CA GLY A 97 -7.08 -13.10 -4.02
C GLY A 97 -6.26 -14.08 -4.86
N PRO A 98 -6.95 -14.97 -5.61
CA PRO A 98 -6.26 -16.03 -6.36
C PRO A 98 -5.34 -15.52 -7.46
N ASP A 99 -5.56 -14.30 -7.95
CA ASP A 99 -4.72 -13.69 -9.00
C ASP A 99 -3.78 -12.63 -8.45
N GLY A 100 -3.75 -12.45 -7.14
CA GLY A 100 -2.99 -11.37 -6.54
C GLY A 100 -3.66 -10.02 -6.71
N ALA A 101 -2.98 -8.95 -6.35
CA ALA A 101 -3.53 -7.60 -6.45
C ALA A 101 -2.44 -6.55 -6.58
N VAL A 102 -2.78 -5.44 -7.21
CA VAL A 102 -1.99 -4.21 -7.19
C VAL A 102 -2.85 -3.13 -6.55
N ILE A 103 -2.32 -2.52 -5.49
CA ILE A 103 -3.06 -1.54 -4.69
C ILE A 103 -2.23 -0.27 -4.60
N LEU A 104 -2.89 0.87 -4.79
CA LEU A 104 -2.26 2.17 -4.56
C LEU A 104 -2.72 2.66 -3.20
N ASP A 105 -1.77 2.81 -2.27
CA ASP A 105 -2.03 3.37 -0.96
C ASP A 105 -1.52 4.80 -0.88
N VAL A 106 -2.24 5.64 -0.13
CA VAL A 106 -1.82 7.00 0.18
C VAL A 106 -1.84 7.15 1.70
N PHE A 107 -0.73 7.58 2.26
CA PHE A 107 -0.61 7.88 3.70
C PHE A 107 -0.49 9.38 3.90
N ALA A 108 -1.21 9.91 4.85
CA ALA A 108 -1.14 11.32 5.22
C ALA A 108 -1.23 11.46 6.75
N PRO A 109 -0.22 12.05 7.40
CA PRO A 109 1.07 12.45 6.82
C PRO A 109 1.94 11.25 6.40
N PRO A 110 3.09 11.48 5.76
CA PRO A 110 4.00 10.39 5.41
C PRO A 110 4.40 9.57 6.63
N ARG A 111 4.52 8.25 6.43
CA ARG A 111 4.99 7.34 7.49
C ARG A 111 6.51 7.38 7.56
N PRO A 112 7.11 7.82 8.69
CA PRO A 112 8.57 7.89 8.77
C PRO A 112 9.28 6.54 8.55
N GLU A 113 8.65 5.44 8.97
CA GLU A 113 9.21 4.10 8.80
C GLU A 113 9.39 3.74 7.33
N TYR A 114 8.54 4.29 6.46
CA TYR A 114 8.55 4.01 5.03
C TYR A 114 9.52 4.90 4.24
N LEU A 115 10.19 5.83 4.90
CA LEU A 115 11.22 6.66 4.25
C LEU A 115 12.53 5.91 4.06
N LYS A 116 12.60 4.68 4.56
CA LYS A 116 13.79 3.82 4.44
C LYS A 116 13.42 2.51 3.80
N ALA A 117 14.31 2.02 2.94
CA ALA A 117 14.20 0.66 2.46
C ALA A 117 14.31 -0.30 3.66
N GLY A 118 13.70 -1.46 3.55
CA GLY A 118 13.74 -2.42 4.65
C GLY A 118 12.66 -3.47 4.51
N LYS A 119 12.22 -3.99 5.65
CA LYS A 119 11.24 -5.06 5.71
C LYS A 119 10.16 -4.75 6.74
N GLY A 120 8.97 -5.32 6.47
CA GLY A 120 7.84 -5.22 7.36
C GLY A 120 7.12 -3.90 7.26
N PHE A 121 6.08 -3.77 8.07
CA PHE A 121 5.21 -2.58 8.06
C PHE A 121 5.72 -1.46 8.96
N GLY A 122 6.83 -1.65 9.65
CA GLY A 122 7.38 -0.62 10.53
C GLY A 122 6.66 -0.50 11.87
N VAL A 123 5.87 -1.48 12.23
CA VAL A 123 5.08 -1.48 13.46
C VAL A 123 5.31 -2.75 14.26
#